data_c09191dd638d0f7e60dab8683a8daad3
#
_entry.id   c09191dd638d0f7e60dab8683a8daad3
#
_cell.length_a   1.000
_cell.length_b   1.000
_cell.length_c   1.000
_cell.angle_alpha   90.00
_cell.angle_beta   90.00
_cell.angle_gamma   90.00
#
_symmetry.space_group_name_H-M   'P 1'
#
loop_
_entity.id
_entity.type
_entity.pdbx_description
1 polymer ?
#
loop_
_entity_poly.entity_id
_entity_poly.type
_entity_poly.pdbx_seq_one_letter_code
_entity_poly.pdbx_strand_id
1 'polypeptide(L)'
;MNGNGLSQNIRAALSYENEYNNALSAYRNAVTTVNMRKNALNVTFGDRIKTMIPEAAITAIFWIGTSIKPGGTIWFILSCIGMCVLAYAAYVFFAKSKKRYMKSEEYKKKKEAVGNAEVIAIKKNDEAYAILQKMQNEVPFLAAQYVYPEILRTLLEYVETGRARTVEEMLNLYEQDVKHQQVLEAQQKIEQEIQCLRDEVASIYIPTTYY
;
A
#
# COMPACT_ATOMS: atom_id res chain seq x y z
N MET A 1 42.73 9.78 1.76
CA MET A 1 41.97 11.05 1.86
C MET A 1 42.07 11.51 3.31
N ASN A 2 42.47 12.74 3.63
CA ASN A 2 42.55 13.21 5.01
C ASN A 2 41.13 13.46 5.55
N GLY A 3 40.90 13.26 6.86
CA GLY A 3 39.59 13.38 7.46
C GLY A 3 38.83 14.68 7.17
N ASN A 4 39.54 15.82 7.05
CA ASN A 4 38.94 17.10 6.68
C ASN A 4 38.33 17.10 5.25
N GLY A 5 38.96 16.47 4.28
CA GLY A 5 38.41 16.36 2.92
C GLY A 5 37.21 15.40 2.87
N LEU A 6 37.25 14.36 3.71
CA LEU A 6 36.17 13.40 3.80
C LEU A 6 34.88 14.03 4.36
N SER A 7 34.98 14.77 5.49
CA SER A 7 33.83 15.49 6.06
C SER A 7 33.27 16.55 5.13
N GLN A 8 34.13 17.26 4.39
CA GLN A 8 33.69 18.28 3.43
C GLN A 8 32.85 17.68 2.29
N ASN A 9 33.30 16.54 1.71
CA ASN A 9 32.56 15.88 0.64
C ASN A 9 31.22 15.32 1.14
N ILE A 10 31.18 14.74 2.35
CA ILE A 10 29.93 14.25 2.94
C ILE A 10 28.96 15.42 3.21
N ARG A 11 29.44 16.57 3.71
CA ARG A 11 28.61 17.75 3.89
C ARG A 11 28.09 18.30 2.56
N ALA A 12 28.91 18.29 1.49
CA ALA A 12 28.47 18.66 0.15
C ALA A 12 27.33 17.77 -0.34
N ALA A 13 27.46 16.43 -0.18
CA ALA A 13 26.38 15.51 -0.48
C ALA A 13 25.12 15.79 0.36
N LEU A 14 25.25 16.03 1.66
CA LEU A 14 24.14 16.34 2.55
C LEU A 14 23.46 17.70 2.23
N SER A 15 24.10 18.60 1.49
CA SER A 15 23.46 19.84 1.03
C SER A 15 22.21 19.57 0.16
N TYR A 16 22.14 18.43 -0.52
CA TYR A 16 21.00 17.99 -1.32
C TYR A 16 19.90 17.28 -0.52
N GLU A 17 20.08 17.09 0.78
CA GLU A 17 19.15 16.32 1.61
C GLU A 17 17.72 16.85 1.59
N ASN A 18 17.54 18.17 1.72
CA ASN A 18 16.21 18.78 1.70
C ASN A 18 15.53 18.57 0.33
N GLU A 19 16.29 18.70 -0.76
CA GLU A 19 15.79 18.44 -2.11
C GLU A 19 15.35 16.97 -2.25
N TYR A 20 16.17 16.05 -1.77
CA TYR A 20 15.85 14.62 -1.76
C TYR A 20 14.60 14.29 -0.94
N ASN A 21 14.50 14.80 0.29
CA ASN A 21 13.36 14.55 1.16
C ASN A 21 12.06 15.11 0.57
N ASN A 22 12.11 16.27 -0.09
CA ASN A 22 10.97 16.83 -0.81
C ASN A 22 10.56 15.95 -2.00
N ALA A 23 11.50 15.48 -2.80
CA ALA A 23 11.24 14.59 -3.93
C ALA A 23 10.68 13.24 -3.46
N LEU A 24 11.24 12.67 -2.38
CA LEU A 24 10.78 11.42 -1.79
C LEU A 24 9.35 11.55 -1.23
N SER A 25 9.02 12.66 -0.57
CA SER A 25 7.67 12.93 -0.09
C SER A 25 6.67 13.06 -1.24
N ALA A 26 7.05 13.74 -2.33
CA ALA A 26 6.25 13.85 -3.53
C ALA A 26 6.01 12.49 -4.20
N TYR A 27 7.02 11.63 -4.24
CA TYR A 27 6.89 10.25 -4.70
C TYR A 27 5.93 9.43 -3.83
N ARG A 28 6.08 9.46 -2.49
CA ARG A 28 5.20 8.77 -1.55
C ARG A 28 3.73 9.21 -1.71
N ASN A 29 3.49 10.50 -1.88
CA ASN A 29 2.16 11.05 -2.13
C ASN A 29 1.58 10.56 -3.48
N ALA A 30 2.41 10.49 -4.52
CA ALA A 30 2.00 9.96 -5.82
C ALA A 30 1.64 8.47 -5.73
N VAL A 31 2.44 7.65 -5.03
CA VAL A 31 2.15 6.22 -4.78
C VAL A 31 0.85 6.05 -3.98
N THR A 32 0.63 6.85 -2.95
CA THR A 32 -0.63 6.84 -2.19
C THR A 32 -1.83 7.14 -3.09
N THR A 33 -1.69 8.12 -4.00
CA THR A 33 -2.73 8.46 -4.98
C THR A 33 -3.01 7.30 -5.94
N VAL A 34 -1.97 6.59 -6.42
CA VAL A 34 -2.11 5.38 -7.23
C VAL A 34 -2.89 4.31 -6.47
N ASN A 35 -2.55 4.05 -5.22
CA ASN A 35 -3.21 3.04 -4.40
C ASN A 35 -4.68 3.38 -4.14
N MET A 36 -5.00 4.65 -3.85
CA MET A 36 -6.38 5.11 -3.69
C MET A 36 -7.18 4.91 -4.98
N ARG A 37 -6.62 5.26 -6.15
CA ARG A 37 -7.27 5.07 -7.44
C ARG A 37 -7.41 3.60 -7.82
N LYS A 38 -6.43 2.75 -7.52
CA LYS A 38 -6.52 1.29 -7.68
C LYS A 38 -7.64 0.69 -6.82
N ASN A 39 -7.77 1.14 -5.58
CA ASN A 39 -8.87 0.72 -4.71
C ASN A 39 -10.24 1.16 -5.26
N ALA A 40 -10.31 2.34 -5.88
CA ALA A 40 -11.53 2.83 -6.53
C ALA A 40 -11.88 2.05 -7.83
N LEU A 41 -10.96 1.25 -8.39
CA LEU A 41 -11.26 0.31 -9.49
C LEU A 41 -11.98 -0.95 -9.01
N ASN A 42 -11.96 -1.26 -7.72
CA ASN A 42 -12.68 -2.40 -7.19
C ASN A 42 -14.18 -2.20 -7.41
N VAL A 43 -14.77 -3.13 -8.16
CA VAL A 43 -16.20 -3.09 -8.48
C VAL A 43 -17.01 -3.34 -7.21
N THR A 44 -17.63 -2.30 -6.68
CA THR A 44 -18.47 -2.38 -5.49
C THR A 44 -19.86 -2.95 -5.82
N PHE A 45 -20.58 -3.36 -4.77
CA PHE A 45 -21.99 -3.78 -4.90
C PHE A 45 -22.86 -2.66 -5.50
N GLY A 46 -22.61 -1.41 -5.10
CA GLY A 46 -23.31 -0.24 -5.63
C GLY A 46 -23.10 -0.04 -7.14
N ASP A 47 -21.86 -0.25 -7.64
CA ASP A 47 -21.56 -0.16 -9.07
C ASP A 47 -22.31 -1.23 -9.88
N ARG A 48 -22.51 -2.42 -9.30
CA ARG A 48 -23.30 -3.49 -9.92
C ARG A 48 -24.77 -3.16 -9.98
N ILE A 49 -25.31 -2.58 -8.91
CA ILE A 49 -26.73 -2.15 -8.87
C ILE A 49 -27.01 -1.08 -9.90
N LYS A 50 -26.14 -0.07 -10.07
CA LYS A 50 -26.32 0.99 -11.08
C LYS A 50 -26.53 0.43 -12.48
N THR A 51 -25.85 -0.67 -12.83
CA THR A 51 -25.99 -1.32 -14.14
C THR A 51 -27.24 -2.19 -14.25
N MET A 52 -27.92 -2.45 -13.13
CA MET A 52 -29.14 -3.28 -13.06
C MET A 52 -30.43 -2.46 -12.98
N ILE A 53 -30.36 -1.18 -12.57
CA ILE A 53 -31.56 -0.32 -12.38
C ILE A 53 -32.49 -0.32 -13.59
N PRO A 54 -32.03 -0.16 -14.85
CA PRO A 54 -32.94 -0.13 -16.00
C PRO A 54 -33.71 -1.44 -16.16
N GLU A 55 -33.06 -2.56 -15.92
CA GLU A 55 -33.64 -3.90 -16.10
C GLU A 55 -34.57 -4.27 -14.92
N ALA A 56 -34.22 -3.86 -13.70
CA ALA A 56 -35.08 -4.03 -12.52
C ALA A 56 -36.36 -3.21 -12.64
N ALA A 57 -36.31 -2.01 -13.21
CA ALA A 57 -37.49 -1.19 -13.45
C ALA A 57 -38.45 -1.84 -14.45
N ILE A 58 -37.95 -2.41 -15.56
CA ILE A 58 -38.74 -3.11 -16.56
C ILE A 58 -39.43 -4.34 -15.92
N THR A 59 -38.70 -5.12 -15.13
CA THR A 59 -39.27 -6.31 -14.49
C THR A 59 -40.33 -5.95 -13.45
N ALA A 60 -40.15 -4.87 -12.68
CA ALA A 60 -41.14 -4.37 -11.72
C ALA A 60 -42.44 -3.91 -12.41
N ILE A 61 -42.33 -3.19 -13.51
CA ILE A 61 -43.52 -2.73 -14.31
C ILE A 61 -44.31 -3.93 -14.88
N PHE A 62 -43.58 -4.95 -15.39
CA PHE A 62 -44.21 -6.16 -15.88
C PHE A 62 -44.96 -6.92 -14.77
N TRP A 63 -44.38 -6.97 -13.57
CA TRP A 63 -44.95 -7.64 -12.39
C TRP A 63 -46.23 -6.94 -11.89
N ILE A 64 -46.22 -5.62 -11.79
CA ILE A 64 -47.42 -4.83 -11.42
C ILE A 64 -48.54 -5.08 -12.39
N GLY A 65 -48.25 -5.13 -13.70
CA GLY A 65 -49.24 -5.38 -14.73
C GLY A 65 -49.90 -6.78 -14.66
N THR A 66 -49.20 -7.80 -14.17
CA THR A 66 -49.72 -9.17 -14.06
C THR A 66 -50.46 -9.44 -12.74
N SER A 67 -50.22 -8.60 -11.71
CA SER A 67 -50.82 -8.75 -10.35
C SER A 67 -52.23 -8.20 -10.23
N ILE A 68 -52.76 -7.48 -11.22
CA ILE A 68 -54.00 -6.67 -11.12
C ILE A 68 -55.28 -7.50 -11.40
N LYS A 69 -55.20 -8.78 -11.79
CA LYS A 69 -56.41 -9.62 -11.98
C LYS A 69 -56.55 -10.68 -10.92
N PRO A 70 -57.63 -10.68 -10.09
CA PRO A 70 -57.90 -11.72 -9.13
C PRO A 70 -58.54 -12.92 -9.83
N GLY A 71 -57.92 -14.10 -9.71
CA GLY A 71 -58.54 -15.31 -10.21
C GLY A 71 -57.82 -16.59 -10.01
N GLY A 72 -58.25 -17.38 -9.01
CA GLY A 72 -58.08 -18.81 -8.91
C GLY A 72 -56.64 -19.35 -8.67
N THR A 73 -56.59 -20.60 -8.20
CA THR A 73 -55.36 -21.37 -7.87
C THR A 73 -54.33 -21.42 -9.01
N ILE A 74 -54.81 -21.39 -10.27
CA ILE A 74 -53.96 -21.43 -11.48
C ILE A 74 -53.14 -20.15 -11.57
N TRP A 75 -53.71 -18.96 -11.27
CA TRP A 75 -53.00 -17.67 -11.29
C TRP A 75 -51.96 -17.58 -10.21
N PHE A 76 -52.19 -18.21 -9.04
CA PHE A 76 -51.18 -18.28 -7.97
C PHE A 76 -49.96 -19.13 -8.41
N ILE A 77 -50.19 -20.30 -9.04
CA ILE A 77 -49.12 -21.14 -9.55
C ILE A 77 -48.30 -20.43 -10.64
N LEU A 78 -48.95 -19.74 -11.58
CA LEU A 78 -48.32 -19.00 -12.64
C LEU A 78 -47.49 -17.81 -12.07
N SER A 79 -47.98 -17.16 -11.02
CA SER A 79 -47.25 -16.10 -10.31
C SER A 79 -46.00 -16.63 -9.61
N CYS A 80 -46.06 -17.80 -8.95
CA CYS A 80 -44.90 -18.45 -8.32
C CYS A 80 -43.84 -18.85 -9.37
N ILE A 81 -44.24 -19.42 -10.50
CA ILE A 81 -43.32 -19.74 -11.60
C ILE A 81 -42.67 -18.47 -12.14
N GLY A 82 -43.47 -17.42 -12.34
CA GLY A 82 -42.97 -16.10 -12.78
C GLY A 82 -41.92 -15.52 -11.81
N MET A 83 -42.17 -15.62 -10.49
CA MET A 83 -41.22 -15.21 -9.46
C MET A 83 -39.90 -15.99 -9.53
N CYS A 84 -39.95 -17.31 -9.70
CA CYS A 84 -38.75 -18.14 -9.84
C CYS A 84 -37.94 -17.77 -11.10
N VAL A 85 -38.61 -17.53 -12.22
CA VAL A 85 -37.94 -17.08 -13.46
C VAL A 85 -37.30 -15.71 -13.30
N LEU A 86 -37.98 -14.75 -12.64
CA LEU A 86 -37.44 -13.42 -12.36
C LEU A 86 -36.26 -13.50 -11.40
N ALA A 87 -36.33 -14.29 -10.35
CA ALA A 87 -35.23 -14.50 -9.41
C ALA A 87 -34.00 -15.10 -10.12
N TYR A 88 -34.21 -16.09 -10.99
CA TYR A 88 -33.12 -16.67 -11.80
C TYR A 88 -32.55 -15.65 -12.80
N ALA A 89 -33.37 -14.88 -13.48
CA ALA A 89 -32.93 -13.81 -14.38
C ALA A 89 -32.12 -12.77 -13.60
N ALA A 90 -32.59 -12.30 -12.44
CA ALA A 90 -31.87 -11.37 -11.59
C ALA A 90 -30.50 -11.93 -11.17
N TYR A 91 -30.42 -13.20 -10.81
CA TYR A 91 -29.16 -13.87 -10.47
C TYR A 91 -28.19 -13.88 -11.66
N VAL A 92 -28.64 -14.25 -12.86
CA VAL A 92 -27.82 -14.27 -14.08
C VAL A 92 -27.35 -12.86 -14.44
N PHE A 93 -28.22 -11.87 -14.33
CA PHE A 93 -27.89 -10.46 -14.57
C PHE A 93 -26.87 -9.95 -13.57
N PHE A 94 -27.04 -10.28 -12.28
CA PHE A 94 -26.08 -9.91 -11.22
C PHE A 94 -24.71 -10.54 -11.48
N ALA A 95 -24.66 -11.82 -11.88
CA ALA A 95 -23.41 -12.51 -12.21
C ALA A 95 -22.69 -11.83 -13.40
N LYS A 96 -23.44 -11.33 -14.38
CA LYS A 96 -22.90 -10.63 -15.57
C LYS A 96 -22.64 -9.11 -15.33
N SER A 97 -23.19 -8.52 -14.27
CA SER A 97 -23.12 -7.07 -14.01
C SER A 97 -21.68 -6.57 -13.86
N LYS A 98 -20.79 -7.35 -13.22
CA LYS A 98 -19.37 -7.01 -13.10
C LYS A 98 -18.71 -6.81 -14.48
N LYS A 99 -18.94 -7.74 -15.42
CA LYS A 99 -18.39 -7.65 -16.77
C LYS A 99 -18.96 -6.45 -17.56
N ARG A 100 -20.24 -6.13 -17.34
CA ARG A 100 -20.88 -4.96 -17.97
C ARG A 100 -20.31 -3.66 -17.43
N TYR A 101 -20.17 -3.53 -16.09
CA TYR A 101 -19.57 -2.36 -15.47
C TYR A 101 -18.14 -2.14 -15.95
N MET A 102 -17.31 -3.20 -16.04
CA MET A 102 -15.93 -3.09 -16.55
C MET A 102 -15.85 -2.62 -18.02
N LYS A 103 -16.94 -2.70 -18.78
CA LYS A 103 -17.04 -2.15 -20.15
C LYS A 103 -17.59 -0.72 -20.19
N SER A 104 -18.09 -0.19 -19.08
CA SER A 104 -18.66 1.15 -19.01
C SER A 104 -17.59 2.23 -19.20
N GLU A 105 -18.01 3.38 -19.72
CA GLU A 105 -17.14 4.55 -19.88
C GLU A 105 -16.62 5.06 -18.53
N GLU A 106 -17.40 4.93 -17.46
CA GLU A 106 -16.99 5.28 -16.10
C GLU A 106 -15.78 4.44 -15.65
N TYR A 107 -15.82 3.12 -15.87
CA TYR A 107 -14.71 2.24 -15.53
C TYR A 107 -13.46 2.53 -16.37
N LYS A 108 -13.63 2.80 -17.67
CA LYS A 108 -12.52 3.17 -18.55
C LYS A 108 -11.85 4.46 -18.09
N LYS A 109 -12.62 5.49 -17.72
CA LYS A 109 -12.09 6.75 -17.16
C LYS A 109 -11.35 6.52 -15.84
N LYS A 110 -11.88 5.68 -14.95
CA LYS A 110 -11.19 5.31 -13.71
C LYS A 110 -9.86 4.60 -14.00
N LYS A 111 -9.85 3.67 -14.95
CA LYS A 111 -8.64 2.94 -15.36
C LYS A 111 -7.58 3.87 -15.97
N GLU A 112 -8.00 4.78 -16.83
CA GLU A 112 -7.10 5.79 -17.40
C GLU A 112 -6.52 6.72 -16.32
N ALA A 113 -7.35 7.14 -15.35
CA ALA A 113 -6.88 7.93 -14.23
C ALA A 113 -5.84 7.20 -13.36
N VAL A 114 -5.91 5.86 -13.24
CA VAL A 114 -4.87 5.06 -12.59
C VAL A 114 -3.58 5.08 -13.42
N GLY A 115 -3.68 4.84 -14.73
CA GLY A 115 -2.51 4.88 -15.63
C GLY A 115 -1.78 6.23 -15.57
N ASN A 116 -2.53 7.34 -15.62
CA ASN A 116 -1.94 8.68 -15.49
C ASN A 116 -1.26 8.89 -14.13
N ALA A 117 -1.84 8.37 -13.03
CA ALA A 117 -1.23 8.46 -11.72
C ALA A 117 0.06 7.62 -11.61
N GLU A 118 0.10 6.44 -12.24
CA GLU A 118 1.31 5.60 -12.30
C GLU A 118 2.45 6.31 -13.03
N VAL A 119 2.16 6.95 -14.15
CA VAL A 119 3.15 7.73 -14.90
C VAL A 119 3.73 8.86 -14.04
N ILE A 120 2.86 9.58 -13.30
CA ILE A 120 3.30 10.64 -12.37
C ILE A 120 4.18 10.06 -11.26
N ALA A 121 3.82 8.92 -10.68
CA ALA A 121 4.60 8.27 -9.64
C ALA A 121 5.99 7.86 -10.14
N ILE A 122 6.08 7.28 -11.35
CA ILE A 122 7.36 6.95 -11.99
C ILE A 122 8.22 8.20 -12.15
N LYS A 123 7.65 9.27 -12.73
CA LYS A 123 8.39 10.53 -12.90
C LYS A 123 8.92 11.09 -11.58
N LYS A 124 8.13 11.02 -10.49
CA LYS A 124 8.57 11.49 -9.18
C LYS A 124 9.66 10.61 -8.57
N ASN A 125 9.63 9.30 -8.84
CA ASN A 125 10.72 8.40 -8.49
C ASN A 125 12.03 8.74 -9.22
N ASP A 126 11.94 9.03 -10.52
CA ASP A 126 13.11 9.39 -11.33
C ASP A 126 13.71 10.73 -10.85
N GLU A 127 12.88 11.71 -10.45
CA GLU A 127 13.34 12.96 -9.86
C GLU A 127 14.12 12.70 -8.56
N ALA A 128 13.62 11.85 -7.65
CA ALA A 128 14.30 11.50 -6.41
C ALA A 128 15.61 10.74 -6.69
N TYR A 129 15.61 9.84 -7.67
CA TYR A 129 16.81 9.11 -8.06
C TYR A 129 17.88 10.03 -8.67
N ALA A 130 17.49 11.02 -9.48
CA ALA A 130 18.42 12.00 -10.03
C ALA A 130 19.14 12.81 -8.93
N ILE A 131 18.45 13.10 -7.81
CA ILE A 131 19.07 13.79 -6.67
C ILE A 131 20.07 12.87 -5.97
N LEU A 132 19.73 11.58 -5.77
CA LEU A 132 20.69 10.61 -5.24
C LEU A 132 21.93 10.48 -6.10
N GLN A 133 21.82 10.58 -7.43
CA GLN A 133 22.97 10.60 -8.31
C GLN A 133 23.84 11.87 -8.13
N LYS A 134 23.24 13.04 -7.91
CA LYS A 134 23.99 14.24 -7.55
C LYS A 134 24.76 14.03 -6.24
N MET A 135 24.11 13.49 -5.22
CA MET A 135 24.74 13.18 -3.93
C MET A 135 25.91 12.18 -4.12
N GLN A 136 25.72 11.14 -4.94
CA GLN A 136 26.76 10.17 -5.27
C GLN A 136 27.99 10.80 -5.91
N ASN A 137 27.80 11.81 -6.76
CA ASN A 137 28.90 12.51 -7.41
C ASN A 137 29.79 13.29 -6.43
N GLU A 138 29.21 13.77 -5.31
CA GLU A 138 29.97 14.43 -4.23
C GLU A 138 30.80 13.44 -3.40
N VAL A 139 30.37 12.20 -3.33
CA VAL A 139 31.02 11.12 -2.55
C VAL A 139 31.32 9.89 -3.42
N PRO A 140 32.10 10.03 -4.51
CA PRO A 140 32.34 8.94 -5.47
C PRO A 140 33.09 7.74 -4.88
N PHE A 141 33.68 7.91 -3.71
CA PHE A 141 34.40 6.88 -2.97
C PHE A 141 33.46 5.97 -2.14
N LEU A 142 32.17 6.33 -1.99
CA LEU A 142 31.16 5.50 -1.35
C LEU A 142 30.38 4.68 -2.39
N ALA A 143 30.03 3.45 -2.04
CA ALA A 143 29.08 2.68 -2.84
C ALA A 143 27.68 3.30 -2.73
N ALA A 144 26.86 3.16 -3.77
CA ALA A 144 25.53 3.78 -3.88
C ALA A 144 24.59 3.50 -2.68
N GLN A 145 24.77 2.33 -2.04
CA GLN A 145 23.99 1.93 -0.86
C GLN A 145 24.25 2.80 0.38
N TYR A 146 25.35 3.55 0.42
CA TYR A 146 25.72 4.42 1.55
C TYR A 146 25.41 5.90 1.32
N VAL A 147 24.84 6.27 0.17
CA VAL A 147 24.61 7.67 -0.20
C VAL A 147 23.30 8.25 0.36
N TYR A 148 22.51 7.48 1.07
CA TYR A 148 21.28 7.98 1.68
C TYR A 148 21.57 8.97 2.81
N PRO A 149 20.79 10.06 2.94
CA PRO A 149 21.06 11.14 3.90
C PRO A 149 21.25 10.66 5.34
N GLU A 150 20.43 9.70 5.79
CA GLU A 150 20.51 9.13 7.14
C GLU A 150 21.86 8.44 7.38
N ILE A 151 22.33 7.67 6.40
CA ILE A 151 23.62 7.00 6.45
C ILE A 151 24.75 8.02 6.42
N LEU A 152 24.69 8.98 5.49
CA LEU A 152 25.71 10.03 5.37
C LEU A 152 25.88 10.86 6.65
N ARG A 153 24.79 11.12 7.40
CA ARG A 153 24.88 11.80 8.70
C ARG A 153 25.65 10.98 9.72
N THR A 154 25.35 9.69 9.80
CA THR A 154 26.08 8.79 10.71
C THR A 154 27.55 8.69 10.35
N LEU A 155 27.85 8.57 9.05
CA LEU A 155 29.22 8.54 8.55
C LEU A 155 29.95 9.87 8.85
N LEU A 156 29.28 11.01 8.69
CA LEU A 156 29.81 12.32 9.02
C LEU A 156 30.15 12.41 10.52
N GLU A 157 29.26 11.96 11.39
CA GLU A 157 29.47 11.93 12.84
C GLU A 157 30.73 11.15 13.22
N TYR A 158 30.98 9.98 12.60
CA TYR A 158 32.19 9.20 12.89
C TYR A 158 33.48 9.98 12.52
N VAL A 159 33.43 10.73 11.42
CA VAL A 159 34.57 11.54 11.00
C VAL A 159 34.76 12.75 11.91
N GLU A 160 33.71 13.46 12.26
CA GLU A 160 33.75 14.68 13.08
C GLU A 160 34.11 14.40 14.54
N THR A 161 33.68 13.27 15.07
CA THR A 161 34.05 12.82 16.42
C THR A 161 35.46 12.20 16.48
N GLY A 162 36.12 12.07 15.33
CA GLY A 162 37.46 11.46 15.24
C GLY A 162 37.47 9.95 15.43
N ARG A 163 36.30 9.28 15.42
CA ARG A 163 36.18 7.81 15.48
C ARG A 163 36.68 7.14 14.21
N ALA A 164 36.60 7.84 13.06
CA ALA A 164 37.12 7.39 11.77
C ALA A 164 37.95 8.47 11.11
N ARG A 165 39.07 8.07 10.51
CA ARG A 165 39.96 8.98 9.74
C ARG A 165 40.04 8.57 8.27
N THR A 166 39.62 7.37 7.94
CA THR A 166 39.64 6.81 6.59
C THR A 166 38.24 6.33 6.22
N VAL A 167 37.98 6.19 4.91
CA VAL A 167 36.71 5.64 4.38
C VAL A 167 36.47 4.24 4.93
N GLU A 168 37.52 3.44 4.95
CA GLU A 168 37.44 2.04 5.41
C GLU A 168 37.05 1.94 6.90
N GLU A 169 37.70 2.73 7.77
CA GLU A 169 37.34 2.79 9.20
C GLU A 169 35.90 3.23 9.40
N MET A 170 35.46 4.24 8.64
CA MET A 170 34.10 4.78 8.71
C MET A 170 33.05 3.74 8.33
N LEU A 171 33.27 3.01 7.23
CA LEU A 171 32.37 1.95 6.78
C LEU A 171 32.35 0.76 7.72
N ASN A 172 33.51 0.36 8.25
CA ASN A 172 33.60 -0.73 9.23
C ASN A 172 32.82 -0.40 10.52
N LEU A 173 32.94 0.83 11.02
CA LEU A 173 32.15 1.28 12.19
C LEU A 173 30.66 1.24 11.89
N TYR A 174 30.23 1.73 10.74
CA TYR A 174 28.84 1.71 10.33
C TYR A 174 28.28 0.28 10.27
N GLU A 175 29.01 -0.64 9.63
CA GLU A 175 28.58 -2.04 9.56
C GLU A 175 28.53 -2.72 10.94
N GLN A 176 29.45 -2.37 11.84
CA GLN A 176 29.41 -2.87 13.23
C GLN A 176 28.20 -2.34 13.98
N ASP A 177 27.90 -1.05 13.86
CA ASP A 177 26.76 -0.45 14.54
C ASP A 177 25.43 -1.03 13.99
N VAL A 178 25.32 -1.25 12.69
CA VAL A 178 24.15 -1.91 12.07
C VAL A 178 23.97 -3.35 12.58
N LYS A 179 25.06 -4.14 12.65
CA LYS A 179 25.01 -5.51 13.19
C LYS A 179 24.62 -5.51 14.66
N HIS A 180 25.15 -4.58 15.44
CA HIS A 180 24.81 -4.44 16.86
C HIS A 180 23.33 -4.12 17.05
N GLN A 181 22.79 -3.20 16.24
CA GLN A 181 21.36 -2.85 16.26
C GLN A 181 20.47 -4.04 15.90
N GLN A 182 20.84 -4.82 14.89
CA GLN A 182 20.11 -6.05 14.51
C GLN A 182 20.09 -7.07 15.65
N VAL A 183 21.20 -7.23 16.38
CA VAL A 183 21.25 -8.11 17.55
C VAL A 183 20.34 -7.61 18.67
N LEU A 184 20.35 -6.31 18.96
CA LEU A 184 19.44 -5.71 19.96
C LEU A 184 17.97 -5.90 19.60
N GLU A 185 17.60 -5.67 18.34
CA GLU A 185 16.24 -5.89 17.87
C GLU A 185 15.82 -7.36 17.97
N ALA A 186 16.74 -8.29 17.65
CA ALA A 186 16.48 -9.72 17.82
C ALA A 186 16.28 -10.10 19.30
N GLN A 187 17.08 -9.54 20.21
CA GLN A 187 16.94 -9.74 21.66
C GLN A 187 15.59 -9.22 22.16
N GLN A 188 15.19 -8.01 21.74
CA GLN A 188 13.89 -7.44 22.11
C GLN A 188 12.73 -8.31 21.64
N LYS A 189 12.80 -8.88 20.44
CA LYS A 189 11.77 -9.81 19.94
C LYS A 189 11.70 -11.07 20.80
N ILE A 190 12.85 -11.66 21.13
CA ILE A 190 12.90 -12.84 22.01
C ILE A 190 12.31 -12.51 23.39
N GLU A 191 12.62 -11.35 23.96
CA GLU A 191 12.04 -10.92 25.24
C GLU A 191 10.52 -10.79 25.16
N GLN A 192 9.99 -10.20 24.07
CA GLN A 192 8.56 -10.10 23.84
C GLN A 192 7.89 -11.47 23.70
N GLU A 193 8.52 -12.39 22.96
CA GLU A 193 8.01 -13.76 22.82
C GLU A 193 8.02 -14.51 24.17
N ILE A 194 9.09 -14.36 24.96
CA ILE A 194 9.15 -14.94 26.31
C ILE A 194 8.05 -14.35 27.21
N GLN A 195 7.79 -13.06 27.13
CA GLN A 195 6.72 -12.44 27.90
C GLN A 195 5.35 -12.97 27.49
N CYS A 196 5.07 -13.06 26.18
CA CYS A 196 3.83 -13.66 25.69
C CYS A 196 3.64 -15.12 26.18
N LEU A 197 4.72 -15.92 26.13
CA LEU A 197 4.67 -17.30 26.65
C LEU A 197 4.42 -17.36 28.16
N ARG A 198 5.02 -16.45 28.95
CA ARG A 198 4.75 -16.36 30.38
C ARG A 198 3.29 -16.02 30.69
N ASP A 199 2.71 -15.07 29.93
CA ASP A 199 1.33 -14.66 30.10
C ASP A 199 0.38 -15.80 29.69
N GLU A 200 0.72 -16.55 28.64
CA GLU A 200 -0.04 -17.74 28.22
C GLU A 200 0.02 -18.84 29.27
N VAL A 201 1.19 -19.18 29.80
CA VAL A 201 1.36 -20.15 30.87
C VAL A 201 0.61 -19.71 32.15
N ALA A 202 0.68 -18.43 32.51
CA ALA A 202 -0.05 -17.89 33.67
C ALA A 202 -1.58 -18.00 33.48
N SER A 203 -2.07 -17.87 32.25
CA SER A 203 -3.51 -18.03 31.95
C SER A 203 -3.98 -19.47 32.05
N ILE A 204 -3.11 -20.44 31.85
CA ILE A 204 -3.41 -21.89 31.99
C ILE A 204 -3.44 -22.31 33.46
N TYR A 205 -2.68 -21.64 34.34
CA TYR A 205 -2.65 -21.90 35.77
C TYR A 205 -3.82 -21.23 36.48
N ILE A 206 -5.06 -21.71 36.23
CA ILE A 206 -6.21 -21.39 37.08
C ILE A 206 -6.05 -22.22 38.36
N PRO A 207 -5.89 -21.62 39.55
CA PRO A 207 -5.88 -22.39 40.76
C PRO A 207 -7.26 -23.05 40.92
N THR A 208 -7.31 -24.37 40.84
CA THR A 208 -8.46 -25.15 41.28
C THR A 208 -8.59 -24.94 42.78
N THR A 209 -9.35 -23.94 43.21
CA THR A 209 -9.85 -23.81 44.56
C THR A 209 -10.77 -24.99 44.80
N TYR A 210 -10.26 -26.03 45.49
CA TYR A 210 -11.11 -27.07 46.06
C TYR A 210 -11.98 -26.44 47.17
N TYR A 211 -13.28 -26.46 46.96
CA TYR A 211 -14.30 -26.30 47.99
C TYR A 211 -14.49 -27.63 48.71
#